data_9999b4a9331b9b532a3e63077f05bea4
#
_entry.id   9999b4a9331b9b532a3e63077f05bea4
#
_cell.length_a   1.000
_cell.length_b   1.000
_cell.length_c   1.000
_cell.angle_alpha   90.00
_cell.angle_beta   90.00
_cell.angle_gamma   90.00
#
_symmetry.space_group_name_H-M   'P 1'
#
loop_
_entity.id
_entity.type
_entity.pdbx_description
1 polymer ?
#
loop_
_entity_poly.entity_id
_entity_poly.type
_entity_poly.pdbx_seq_one_letter_code
_entity_poly.pdbx_strand_id
1 'polypeptide(L)'
;MITYGTELKINVHVEPLDDMHMADYDFECTFYTDVNRRITIKRVNMKMVDADNFIAVIETPNIKKLGRGKLMLEFTAFIPDGDFSDDKRTEKAIINTNITIV
;
A
#
# COMPACT_ATOMS: atom_id res chain seq x y z
N MET A 1 13.62 -3.63 12.96
CA MET A 1 13.94 -4.87 12.21
C MET A 1 13.00 -5.99 12.61
N ILE A 2 12.64 -6.81 11.66
CA ILE A 2 11.84 -8.01 11.91
C ILE A 2 12.52 -9.21 11.27
N THR A 3 12.28 -10.40 11.83
CA THR A 3 12.85 -11.65 11.32
C THR A 3 12.03 -12.13 10.12
N TYR A 4 12.71 -12.60 9.08
CA TYR A 4 12.06 -13.20 7.91
C TYR A 4 11.10 -14.31 8.32
N GLY A 5 9.91 -14.29 7.74
CA GLY A 5 8.82 -15.19 8.09
C GLY A 5 7.80 -14.59 9.07
N THR A 6 8.11 -13.46 9.69
CA THR A 6 7.15 -12.75 10.55
C THR A 6 6.04 -12.11 9.70
N GLU A 7 4.81 -12.41 10.02
CA GLU A 7 3.66 -11.78 9.35
C GLU A 7 3.50 -10.33 9.80
N LEU A 8 3.05 -9.47 8.90
CA LEU A 8 2.97 -8.03 9.13
C LEU A 8 1.54 -7.52 9.05
N LYS A 9 1.28 -6.51 9.85
CA LYS A 9 0.04 -5.76 9.85
C LYS A 9 0.41 -4.28 9.80
N ILE A 10 0.15 -3.64 8.66
CA ILE A 10 0.61 -2.28 8.39
C ILE A 10 -0.58 -1.34 8.30
N ASN A 11 -0.56 -0.29 9.13
CA ASN A 11 -1.55 0.78 9.03
C ASN A 11 -1.13 1.74 7.91
N VAL A 12 -1.96 1.87 6.90
CA VAL A 12 -1.77 2.78 5.78
C VAL A 12 -2.61 4.02 6.05
N HIS A 13 -1.94 5.16 6.20
CA HIS A 13 -2.58 6.46 6.44
C HIS A 13 -2.09 7.45 5.41
N VAL A 14 -3.03 8.14 4.77
CA VAL A 14 -2.74 9.22 3.83
C VAL A 14 -3.57 10.42 4.21
N GLU A 15 -2.93 11.59 4.28
CA GLU A 15 -3.62 12.83 4.55
C GLU A 15 -4.66 13.13 3.45
N PRO A 16 -5.79 13.74 3.79
CA PRO A 16 -6.80 14.10 2.78
C PRO A 16 -6.21 14.91 1.63
N LEU A 17 -6.54 14.51 0.40
CA LEU A 17 -6.09 15.14 -0.82
C LEU A 17 -7.28 15.77 -1.53
N ASP A 18 -7.21 17.07 -1.84
CA ASP A 18 -8.30 17.81 -2.49
C ASP A 18 -9.64 17.62 -1.76
N ASP A 19 -9.62 17.68 -0.42
CA ASP A 19 -10.76 17.43 0.46
C ASP A 19 -11.35 16.00 0.35
N MET A 20 -10.65 15.09 -0.28
CA MET A 20 -11.03 13.68 -0.40
C MET A 20 -10.31 12.82 0.64
N HIS A 21 -11.06 12.00 1.35
CA HIS A 21 -10.52 10.98 2.25
C HIS A 21 -10.15 9.72 1.48
N MET A 22 -9.30 8.86 2.06
CA MET A 22 -8.93 7.58 1.45
C MET A 22 -10.17 6.74 1.10
N ALA A 23 -11.23 6.82 1.90
CA ALA A 23 -12.47 6.09 1.63
C ALA A 23 -13.21 6.57 0.38
N ASP A 24 -12.88 7.73 -0.15
CA ASP A 24 -13.58 8.35 -1.29
C ASP A 24 -13.03 7.94 -2.66
N TYR A 25 -11.88 7.27 -2.70
CA TYR A 25 -11.25 6.84 -3.95
C TYR A 25 -10.69 5.43 -3.84
N ASP A 26 -10.48 4.78 -4.98
CA ASP A 26 -9.83 3.48 -5.00
C ASP A 26 -8.32 3.64 -4.95
N PHE A 27 -7.63 2.66 -4.37
CA PHE A 27 -6.17 2.66 -4.30
C PHE A 27 -5.64 1.24 -4.12
N GLU A 28 -4.33 1.10 -4.30
CA GLU A 28 -3.62 -0.14 -4.02
C GLU A 28 -2.25 0.18 -3.44
N CYS A 29 -1.70 -0.76 -2.69
CA CYS A 29 -0.39 -0.67 -2.09
C CYS A 29 0.50 -1.77 -2.63
N THR A 30 1.62 -1.41 -3.22
CA THR A 30 2.65 -2.35 -3.64
C THR A 30 3.79 -2.30 -2.65
N PHE A 31 3.98 -3.40 -1.91
CA PHE A 31 5.09 -3.56 -0.99
C PHE A 31 6.23 -4.27 -1.72
N TYR A 32 7.46 -3.81 -1.52
CA TYR A 32 8.60 -4.40 -2.21
C TYR A 32 9.90 -4.22 -1.41
N THR A 33 10.80 -5.18 -1.58
CA THR A 33 12.18 -5.12 -1.07
C THR A 33 13.17 -4.98 -2.22
N ASP A 34 12.74 -5.31 -3.44
CA ASP A 34 13.53 -5.28 -4.67
C ASP A 34 12.54 -5.15 -5.84
N VAL A 35 13.00 -4.75 -7.03
CA VAL A 35 12.14 -4.64 -8.23
C VAL A 35 11.45 -5.95 -8.58
N ASN A 36 12.08 -7.09 -8.29
CA ASN A 36 11.54 -8.42 -8.59
C ASN A 36 10.86 -9.08 -7.39
N ARG A 37 10.87 -8.44 -6.22
CA ARG A 37 10.29 -8.98 -4.99
C ARG A 37 9.25 -8.00 -4.48
N ARG A 38 8.03 -8.13 -5.01
CA ARG A 38 6.95 -7.20 -4.76
C ARG A 38 5.61 -7.92 -4.68
N ILE A 39 4.71 -7.36 -3.90
CA ILE A 39 3.32 -7.80 -3.78
C ILE A 39 2.41 -6.58 -3.84
N THR A 40 1.22 -6.74 -4.40
CA THR A 40 0.22 -5.68 -4.45
C THR A 40 -1.02 -6.09 -3.67
N ILE A 41 -1.45 -5.24 -2.75
CA ILE A 41 -2.68 -5.42 -1.98
C ILE A 41 -3.62 -4.30 -2.37
N LYS A 42 -4.79 -4.67 -2.92
CA LYS A 42 -5.82 -3.70 -3.33
C LYS A 42 -6.65 -3.27 -2.13
N ARG A 43 -7.21 -2.06 -2.20
CA ARG A 43 -8.08 -1.52 -1.15
C ARG A 43 -9.15 -2.51 -0.69
N VAL A 44 -9.78 -3.22 -1.62
CA VAL A 44 -10.86 -4.19 -1.33
C VAL A 44 -10.41 -5.30 -0.39
N ASN A 45 -9.11 -5.60 -0.35
CA ASN A 45 -8.51 -6.62 0.52
C ASN A 45 -7.92 -6.05 1.81
N MET A 46 -8.12 -4.77 2.07
CA MET A 46 -7.68 -4.11 3.29
C MET A 46 -8.86 -3.87 4.22
N LYS A 47 -8.57 -3.78 5.52
CA LYS A 47 -9.57 -3.44 6.52
C LYS A 47 -9.60 -1.93 6.69
N MET A 48 -10.77 -1.31 6.48
CA MET A 48 -10.97 0.10 6.77
C MET A 48 -11.13 0.29 8.29
N VAL A 49 -10.29 1.14 8.86
CA VAL A 49 -10.37 1.54 10.26
C VAL A 49 -11.23 2.80 10.38
N ASP A 50 -10.93 3.78 9.53
CA ASP A 50 -11.71 5.00 9.35
C ASP A 50 -11.49 5.55 7.94
N ALA A 51 -11.97 6.75 7.64
CA ALA A 51 -11.93 7.32 6.30
C ALA A 51 -10.51 7.53 5.75
N ASP A 52 -9.49 7.62 6.61
CA ASP A 52 -8.10 7.89 6.24
C ASP A 52 -7.11 6.86 6.77
N ASN A 53 -7.59 5.74 7.31
CA ASN A 53 -6.74 4.68 7.85
C ASN A 53 -7.25 3.31 7.41
N PHE A 54 -6.38 2.56 6.76
CA PHE A 54 -6.64 1.20 6.32
C PHE A 54 -5.53 0.27 6.82
N ILE A 55 -5.87 -0.99 7.05
CA ILE A 55 -4.90 -1.99 7.49
C ILE A 55 -4.63 -2.97 6.37
N ALA A 56 -3.36 -3.09 5.97
CA ALA A 56 -2.87 -4.11 5.06
C ALA A 56 -2.21 -5.23 5.87
N VAL A 57 -2.59 -6.47 5.58
CA VAL A 57 -2.03 -7.66 6.24
C VAL A 57 -1.15 -8.39 5.24
N ILE A 58 0.11 -8.65 5.63
CA ILE A 58 1.05 -9.41 4.81
C ILE A 58 1.29 -10.75 5.49
N GLU A 59 0.71 -11.79 4.92
CA GLU A 59 0.79 -13.15 5.45
C GLU A 59 1.98 -13.92 4.88
N THR A 60 2.27 -15.07 5.45
CA THR A 60 3.46 -15.87 5.14
C THR A 60 3.74 -16.07 3.65
N PRO A 61 2.77 -16.44 2.78
CA PRO A 61 3.06 -16.59 1.35
C PRO A 61 3.62 -15.33 0.71
N ASN A 62 3.12 -14.17 1.09
CA ASN A 62 3.58 -12.88 0.57
C ASN A 62 4.90 -12.44 1.20
N ILE A 63 5.13 -12.75 2.47
CA ILE A 63 6.42 -12.53 3.11
C ILE A 63 7.52 -13.29 2.36
N LYS A 64 7.26 -14.53 1.95
CA LYS A 64 8.21 -15.32 1.16
C LYS A 64 8.52 -14.69 -0.19
N LYS A 65 7.53 -14.08 -0.83
CA LYS A 65 7.74 -13.36 -2.09
C LYS A 65 8.59 -12.12 -1.93
N LEU A 66 8.45 -11.42 -0.79
CA LEU A 66 9.24 -10.22 -0.49
C LEU A 66 10.69 -10.55 -0.15
N GLY A 67 10.94 -11.66 0.53
CA GLY A 67 12.27 -12.02 0.98
C GLY A 67 12.79 -11.09 2.06
N ARG A 68 14.12 -10.87 2.07
CA ARG A 68 14.79 -10.02 3.07
C ARG A 68 15.18 -8.69 2.45
N GLY A 69 15.22 -7.66 3.27
CA GLY A 69 15.64 -6.33 2.87
C GLY A 69 14.76 -5.23 3.45
N LYS A 70 15.04 -4.01 3.02
CA LYS A 70 14.28 -2.82 3.42
C LYS A 70 12.93 -2.81 2.71
N LEU A 71 11.84 -2.75 3.48
CA LEU A 71 10.50 -2.78 2.94
C LEU A 71 10.06 -1.38 2.52
N MET A 72 9.72 -1.22 1.25
CA MET A 72 9.18 0.01 0.67
C MET A 72 7.72 -0.20 0.29
N LEU A 73 6.99 0.90 0.20
CA LEU A 73 5.59 0.93 -0.20
C LEU A 73 5.41 1.92 -1.35
N GLU A 74 4.85 1.47 -2.47
CA GLU A 74 4.32 2.35 -3.49
C GLU A 74 2.80 2.42 -3.34
N PHE A 75 2.32 3.59 -2.94
CA PHE A 75 0.89 3.87 -2.84
C PHE A 75 0.39 4.41 -4.17
N THR A 76 -0.61 3.75 -4.76
CA THR A 76 -1.21 4.17 -6.04
C THR A 76 -2.67 4.50 -5.82
N ALA A 77 -3.05 5.75 -6.03
CA ALA A 77 -4.42 6.22 -5.90
C ALA A 77 -5.06 6.43 -7.27
N PHE A 78 -6.31 6.02 -7.40
CA PHE A 78 -7.12 6.22 -8.60
C PHE A 78 -8.21 7.25 -8.27
N ILE A 79 -7.91 8.52 -8.52
CA ILE A 79 -8.76 9.64 -8.10
C ILE A 79 -9.74 9.99 -9.20
N PRO A 80 -11.05 10.08 -8.93
CA PRO A 80 -12.03 10.47 -9.94
C PRO A 80 -11.68 11.81 -10.58
N ASP A 81 -11.57 11.84 -11.90
CA ASP A 81 -11.23 13.04 -12.66
C ASP A 81 -11.73 12.90 -14.09
N GLY A 82 -12.74 13.69 -14.48
CA GLY A 82 -13.39 13.61 -15.78
C GLY A 82 -12.54 14.08 -16.95
N ASP A 83 -11.39 14.71 -16.70
CA ASP A 83 -10.48 15.15 -17.75
C ASP A 83 -9.66 13.99 -18.36
N PHE A 84 -9.69 12.83 -17.72
CA PHE A 84 -8.94 11.65 -18.15
C PHE A 84 -9.86 10.65 -18.87
N SER A 85 -9.29 9.89 -19.82
CA SER A 85 -10.06 9.00 -20.70
C SER A 85 -10.83 7.90 -19.97
N ASP A 86 -10.36 7.47 -18.80
CA ASP A 86 -11.03 6.48 -17.94
C ASP A 86 -11.74 7.11 -16.73
N ASP A 87 -11.91 8.44 -16.76
CA ASP A 87 -12.50 9.23 -15.67
C ASP A 87 -11.72 9.14 -14.34
N LYS A 88 -10.44 8.79 -14.40
CA LYS A 88 -9.59 8.64 -13.22
C LYS A 88 -8.19 9.18 -13.48
N ARG A 89 -7.66 9.87 -12.48
CA ARG A 89 -6.28 10.31 -12.43
C ARG A 89 -5.50 9.38 -11.51
N THR A 90 -4.39 8.83 -12.01
CA THR A 90 -3.53 7.98 -11.20
C THR A 90 -2.45 8.83 -10.53
N GLU A 91 -2.36 8.74 -9.21
CA GLU A 91 -1.31 9.39 -8.42
C GLU A 91 -0.52 8.34 -7.66
N LYS A 92 0.80 8.49 -7.61
CA LYS A 92 1.70 7.55 -6.94
C LYS A 92 2.59 8.26 -5.95
N ALA A 93 2.84 7.58 -4.81
CA ALA A 93 3.80 8.04 -3.81
C ALA A 93 4.62 6.84 -3.32
N ILE A 94 5.93 7.03 -3.16
CA ILE A 94 6.82 6.01 -2.61
C ILE A 94 7.12 6.36 -1.17
N ILE A 95 6.88 5.41 -0.28
CA ILE A 95 6.97 5.58 1.16
C ILE A 95 7.95 4.55 1.73
N ASN A 96 8.86 5.01 2.58
CA ASN A 96 9.69 4.11 3.36
C ASN A 96 8.89 3.65 4.58
N THR A 97 8.68 2.34 4.71
CA THR A 97 7.92 1.81 5.85
C THR A 97 8.70 1.82 7.15
N ASN A 98 10.02 2.07 7.09
CA ASN A 98 10.96 1.94 8.23
C ASN A 98 11.04 0.51 8.78
N ILE A 99 10.60 -0.46 8.02
CA ILE A 99 10.68 -1.88 8.36
C ILE A 99 11.79 -2.53 7.53
N THR A 100 12.69 -3.26 8.19
CA THR A 100 13.71 -4.06 7.52
C THR A 100 13.50 -5.53 7.91
N ILE A 101 13.41 -6.40 6.90
CA ILE A 101 13.27 -7.85 7.08
C ILE A 101 14.67 -8.48 7.06
N VAL A 102 15.04 -9.13 8.14
CA VAL A 102 16.37 -9.74 8.30
C VAL A 102 16.34 -11.26 8.38
#